data_e0ac3b021bfd619c58c81a5d3a1f7f4d
#
_entry.id   e0ac3b021bfd619c58c81a5d3a1f7f4d
#
_cell.length_a   1.000
_cell.length_b   1.000
_cell.length_c   1.000
_cell.angle_alpha   90.00
_cell.angle_beta   90.00
_cell.angle_gamma   90.00
#
_symmetry.space_group_name_H-M   'P 1'
#
loop_
_entity.id
_entity.type
_entity.pdbx_description
1 polymer ?
#
loop_
_entity_poly.entity_id
_entity_poly.type
_entity_poly.pdbx_seq_one_letter_code
_entity_poly.pdbx_strand_id
1 'polypeptide(L)'
;MTTAVIYASKTGTTKKVAEYIAGKIGAEAISIKDKPDLASYDRIIIGTGVYAGSPSKAMRNFVAENKDKLANASLFVTCLYNDEKGAKQLENIAESFGIADAIFFDHVKKQFGVEGSKLEEYIATL
;
A
#
# COMPACT_ATOMS: atom_id res chain seq x y z
N MET A 1 -9.45 -10.37 14.38
CA MET A 1 -9.55 -9.41 13.26
C MET A 1 -8.82 -9.95 12.05
N THR A 2 -9.47 -9.96 10.90
CA THR A 2 -8.84 -10.39 9.65
C THR A 2 -8.35 -9.18 8.85
N THR A 3 -7.10 -9.22 8.44
CA THR A 3 -6.47 -8.13 7.70
C THR A 3 -5.93 -8.66 6.37
N ALA A 4 -6.16 -7.93 5.30
CA ALA A 4 -5.57 -8.22 3.99
C ALA A 4 -4.66 -7.07 3.56
N VAL A 5 -3.49 -7.41 3.03
CA VAL A 5 -2.58 -6.47 2.37
C VAL A 5 -2.71 -6.73 0.87
N ILE A 6 -3.40 -5.83 0.19
CA ILE A 6 -3.75 -5.99 -1.23
C ILE A 6 -2.84 -5.11 -2.07
N TYR A 7 -2.16 -5.69 -3.04
CA TYR A 7 -1.12 -4.99 -3.77
C TYR A 7 -1.22 -5.14 -5.28
N ALA A 8 -0.64 -4.17 -5.99
CA ALA A 8 -0.32 -4.25 -7.40
C ALA A 8 1.18 -4.00 -7.57
N SER A 9 1.86 -4.85 -8.31
CA SER A 9 3.30 -4.73 -8.48
C SER A 9 3.72 -5.11 -9.90
N LYS A 10 4.51 -4.23 -10.54
CA LYS A 10 5.12 -4.51 -11.86
C LYS A 10 6.51 -5.08 -11.72
N THR A 11 7.32 -4.54 -10.81
CA THR A 11 8.74 -4.88 -10.66
C THR A 11 9.01 -5.82 -9.49
N GLY A 12 7.98 -6.16 -8.71
CA GLY A 12 8.12 -7.03 -7.55
C GLY A 12 8.43 -6.31 -6.24
N THR A 13 8.76 -5.03 -6.25
CA THR A 13 9.08 -4.29 -5.02
C THR A 13 7.86 -4.18 -4.11
N THR A 14 6.73 -3.73 -4.64
CA THR A 14 5.50 -3.60 -3.86
C THR A 14 5.05 -4.95 -3.31
N LYS A 15 5.17 -6.00 -4.11
CA LYS A 15 4.86 -7.37 -3.68
C LYS A 15 5.70 -7.78 -2.46
N LYS A 16 7.01 -7.53 -2.51
CA LYS A 16 7.91 -7.87 -1.40
C LYS A 16 7.54 -7.11 -0.13
N VAL A 17 7.21 -5.84 -0.26
CA VAL A 17 6.79 -5.02 0.88
C VAL A 17 5.47 -5.54 1.45
N ALA A 18 4.50 -5.82 0.60
CA ALA A 18 3.20 -6.35 1.03
C ALA A 18 3.35 -7.68 1.77
N GLU A 19 4.15 -8.60 1.25
CA GLU A 19 4.41 -9.89 1.88
C GLU A 19 5.14 -9.72 3.22
N TYR A 20 6.09 -8.80 3.29
CA TYR A 20 6.83 -8.51 4.52
C TYR A 20 5.90 -7.96 5.60
N ILE A 21 5.07 -6.97 5.27
CA ILE A 21 4.10 -6.39 6.19
C ILE A 21 3.13 -7.47 6.67
N ALA A 22 2.55 -8.22 5.74
CA ALA A 22 1.59 -9.26 6.07
C ALA A 22 2.18 -10.31 7.03
N GLY A 23 3.42 -10.73 6.78
CA GLY A 23 4.10 -11.68 7.65
C GLY A 23 4.33 -11.15 9.07
N LYS A 24 4.56 -9.86 9.21
CA LYS A 24 4.80 -9.24 10.51
C LYS A 24 3.53 -9.06 11.34
N ILE A 25 2.39 -8.85 10.68
CA ILE A 25 1.13 -8.58 11.41
C ILE A 25 0.16 -9.75 11.38
N GLY A 26 0.56 -10.89 10.83
CA GLY A 26 -0.32 -12.05 10.75
C GLY A 26 -1.45 -11.89 9.75
N ALA A 27 -1.21 -11.14 8.66
CA ALA A 27 -2.19 -10.88 7.63
C ALA A 27 -1.89 -11.68 6.37
N GLU A 28 -2.76 -11.58 5.39
CA GLU A 28 -2.62 -12.21 4.09
C GLU A 28 -2.26 -11.17 3.04
N ALA A 29 -1.24 -11.45 2.23
CA ALA A 29 -0.86 -10.59 1.10
C ALA A 29 -1.51 -11.13 -0.17
N ILE A 30 -2.30 -10.31 -0.85
CA ILE A 30 -3.10 -10.73 -2.00
C ILE A 30 -2.90 -9.75 -3.16
N SER A 31 -2.58 -10.30 -4.34
CA SER A 31 -2.51 -9.50 -5.56
C SER A 31 -3.91 -9.10 -6.02
N ILE A 32 -4.05 -7.88 -6.56
CA ILE A 32 -5.33 -7.46 -7.17
C ILE A 32 -5.74 -8.35 -8.34
N LYS A 33 -4.79 -9.06 -8.94
CA LYS A 33 -5.07 -10.01 -10.04
C LYS A 33 -5.93 -11.18 -9.57
N ASP A 34 -5.90 -11.50 -8.30
CA ASP A 34 -6.68 -12.58 -7.70
C ASP A 34 -8.10 -12.12 -7.30
N LYS A 35 -8.45 -10.88 -7.61
CA LYS A 35 -9.79 -10.30 -7.37
C LYS A 35 -10.30 -10.55 -5.96
N PRO A 36 -9.56 -10.09 -4.92
CA PRO A 36 -9.97 -10.34 -3.54
C PRO A 36 -11.32 -9.68 -3.22
N ASP A 37 -12.11 -10.36 -2.40
CA ASP A 37 -13.36 -9.82 -1.89
C ASP A 37 -13.10 -9.05 -0.61
N LEU A 38 -13.18 -7.72 -0.68
CA LEU A 38 -12.88 -6.83 0.45
C LEU A 38 -13.84 -7.00 1.61
N ALA A 39 -15.06 -7.46 1.35
CA ALA A 39 -16.04 -7.70 2.40
C ALA A 39 -15.63 -8.84 3.35
N SER A 40 -14.70 -9.70 2.94
CA SER A 40 -14.22 -10.82 3.74
C SER A 40 -13.20 -10.42 4.81
N TYR A 41 -12.78 -9.15 4.84
CA TYR A 41 -11.73 -8.69 5.75
C TYR A 41 -12.20 -7.51 6.58
N ASP A 42 -11.76 -7.49 7.84
CA ASP A 42 -12.07 -6.40 8.77
C ASP A 42 -11.23 -5.17 8.52
N ARG A 43 -10.00 -5.38 8.02
CA ARG A 43 -9.07 -4.30 7.76
C ARG A 43 -8.40 -4.51 6.41
N ILE A 44 -8.30 -3.42 5.65
CA ILE A 44 -7.67 -3.44 4.31
C ILE A 44 -6.47 -2.51 4.30
N ILE A 45 -5.35 -3.02 3.79
CA ILE A 45 -4.16 -2.23 3.53
C ILE A 45 -3.88 -2.33 2.03
N ILE A 46 -3.81 -1.19 1.36
CA ILE A 46 -3.56 -1.13 -0.08
C ILE A 46 -2.10 -0.75 -0.33
N GLY A 47 -1.43 -1.51 -1.17
CA GLY A 47 -0.04 -1.23 -1.55
C GLY A 47 0.11 -1.05 -3.05
N THR A 48 0.74 0.04 -3.46
CA THR A 48 0.99 0.31 -4.88
C THR A 48 2.34 0.97 -5.09
N GLY A 49 2.91 0.76 -6.28
CA GLY A 49 4.06 1.53 -6.75
C GLY A 49 3.58 2.71 -7.58
N VAL A 50 4.50 3.61 -7.89
CA VAL A 50 4.26 4.73 -8.78
C VAL A 50 5.08 4.54 -10.04
N TYR A 51 4.41 4.64 -11.18
CA TYR A 51 5.03 4.47 -12.50
C TYR A 51 4.69 5.70 -13.35
N ALA A 52 5.70 6.42 -13.81
CA ALA A 52 5.52 7.65 -14.58
C ALA A 52 4.59 8.65 -13.88
N GLY A 53 4.71 8.77 -12.56
CA GLY A 53 3.98 9.75 -11.76
C GLY A 53 2.59 9.31 -11.30
N SER A 54 2.16 8.09 -11.60
CA SER A 54 0.85 7.61 -11.12
C SER A 54 0.87 6.12 -10.77
N PRO A 55 -0.11 5.64 -9.99
CA PRO A 55 -0.28 4.21 -9.74
C PRO A 55 -0.62 3.47 -11.03
N SER A 56 -0.48 2.16 -11.02
CA SER A 56 -0.84 1.34 -12.18
C SER A 56 -2.33 1.49 -12.50
N LYS A 57 -2.67 1.34 -13.78
CA LYS A 57 -4.08 1.38 -14.20
C LYS A 57 -4.90 0.30 -13.50
N ALA A 58 -4.32 -0.89 -13.32
CA ALA A 58 -4.99 -1.99 -12.64
C ALA A 58 -5.38 -1.61 -11.21
N MET A 59 -4.47 -0.98 -10.46
CA MET A 59 -4.78 -0.53 -9.10
C MET A 59 -5.82 0.58 -9.09
N ARG A 60 -5.72 1.54 -10.01
CA ARG A 60 -6.70 2.62 -10.11
C ARG A 60 -8.10 2.08 -10.37
N ASN A 61 -8.22 1.10 -11.27
CA ASN A 61 -9.52 0.46 -11.56
C ASN A 61 -10.03 -0.32 -10.35
N PHE A 62 -9.17 -1.06 -9.68
CA PHE A 62 -9.53 -1.83 -8.49
C PHE A 62 -10.08 -0.92 -7.38
N VAL A 63 -9.41 0.19 -7.12
CA VAL A 63 -9.85 1.16 -6.12
C VAL A 63 -11.17 1.80 -6.51
N ALA A 64 -11.34 2.16 -7.78
CA ALA A 64 -12.59 2.76 -8.26
C ALA A 64 -13.79 1.81 -8.08
N GLU A 65 -13.58 0.52 -8.33
CA GLU A 65 -14.63 -0.50 -8.16
C GLU A 65 -14.99 -0.77 -6.69
N ASN A 66 -14.08 -0.48 -5.76
CA ASN A 66 -14.24 -0.80 -4.34
C ASN A 66 -14.20 0.44 -3.44
N LYS A 67 -14.38 1.61 -3.98
CA LYS A 67 -14.18 2.88 -3.27
C LYS A 67 -14.98 3.00 -1.98
N ASP A 68 -16.19 2.51 -1.98
CA ASP A 68 -17.07 2.51 -0.81
C ASP A 68 -16.56 1.62 0.34
N LYS A 69 -15.69 0.67 0.05
CA LYS A 69 -15.13 -0.27 1.04
C LYS A 69 -13.76 0.17 1.54
N LEU A 70 -13.21 1.27 1.03
CA LEU A 70 -11.84 1.69 1.31
C LEU A 70 -11.72 2.94 2.18
N ALA A 71 -12.82 3.49 2.66
CA ALA A 71 -12.81 4.73 3.45
C ALA A 71 -11.90 4.64 4.69
N ASN A 72 -11.84 3.48 5.33
CA ASN A 72 -11.03 3.25 6.53
C ASN A 72 -9.78 2.41 6.24
N ALA A 73 -9.42 2.26 4.98
CA ALA A 73 -8.23 1.50 4.60
C ALA A 73 -6.96 2.31 4.87
N SER A 74 -5.82 1.62 4.90
CA SER A 74 -4.51 2.24 4.94
C SER A 74 -3.87 2.06 3.56
N LEU A 75 -3.09 3.04 3.13
CA LEU A 75 -2.39 3.02 1.84
C LEU A 75 -0.90 3.16 2.05
N PHE A 76 -0.11 2.28 1.45
CA PHE A 76 1.32 2.53 1.33
C PHE A 76 1.73 2.60 -0.13
N VAL A 77 2.68 3.48 -0.42
CA VAL A 77 3.17 3.71 -1.77
C VAL A 77 4.67 3.49 -1.80
N THR A 78 5.14 2.74 -2.78
CA THR A 78 6.56 2.53 -3.00
C THR A 78 7.02 3.29 -4.24
N CYS A 79 8.32 3.34 -4.50
CA CYS A 79 8.90 3.96 -5.69
C CYS A 79 8.71 5.48 -5.75
N LEU A 80 8.58 6.14 -4.59
CA LEU A 80 8.62 7.59 -4.47
C LEU A 80 9.91 8.01 -3.78
N TYR A 81 10.37 9.23 -4.11
CA TYR A 81 11.52 9.84 -3.44
C TYR A 81 11.06 10.61 -2.21
N ASN A 82 11.90 10.61 -1.18
CA ASN A 82 11.59 11.32 0.07
C ASN A 82 11.89 12.82 -0.07
N ASP A 83 11.09 13.52 -0.87
CA ASP A 83 11.18 14.94 -1.13
C ASP A 83 9.77 15.53 -1.23
N GLU A 84 9.69 16.84 -1.49
CA GLU A 84 8.41 17.54 -1.61
C GLU A 84 7.56 16.99 -2.76
N LYS A 85 8.20 16.61 -3.85
CA LYS A 85 7.51 16.05 -5.01
C LYS A 85 6.88 14.70 -4.67
N GLY A 86 7.62 13.85 -3.97
CA GLY A 86 7.11 12.56 -3.50
C GLY A 86 5.95 12.73 -2.54
N ALA A 87 6.07 13.64 -1.58
CA ALA A 87 5.00 13.92 -0.62
C ALA A 87 3.73 14.41 -1.32
N LYS A 88 3.88 15.28 -2.32
CA LYS A 88 2.74 15.79 -3.09
C LYS A 88 2.09 14.70 -3.93
N GLN A 89 2.88 13.81 -4.51
CA GLN A 89 2.36 12.67 -5.27
C GLN A 89 1.57 11.74 -4.36
N LEU A 90 2.05 11.48 -3.16
CA LEU A 90 1.32 10.69 -2.18
C LEU A 90 -0.03 11.31 -1.85
N GLU A 91 -0.04 12.61 -1.58
CA GLU A 91 -1.26 13.35 -1.27
C GLU A 91 -2.28 13.24 -2.40
N ASN A 92 -1.84 13.42 -3.64
CA ASN A 92 -2.71 13.31 -4.81
C ASN A 92 -3.27 11.90 -4.98
N ILE A 93 -2.45 10.88 -4.76
CA ILE A 93 -2.87 9.48 -4.88
C ILE A 93 -3.90 9.16 -3.79
N ALA A 94 -3.62 9.53 -2.55
CA ALA A 94 -4.51 9.28 -1.41
C ALA A 94 -5.87 9.95 -1.62
N GLU A 95 -5.88 11.19 -2.09
CA GLU A 95 -7.10 11.92 -2.39
C GLU A 95 -7.88 11.23 -3.51
N SER A 96 -7.21 10.84 -4.58
CA SER A 96 -7.83 10.12 -5.69
C SER A 96 -8.45 8.79 -5.25
N PHE A 97 -7.80 8.10 -4.32
CA PHE A 97 -8.27 6.82 -3.79
C PHE A 97 -9.31 6.95 -2.68
N GLY A 98 -9.47 8.16 -2.13
CA GLY A 98 -10.38 8.38 -1.01
C GLY A 98 -9.88 7.72 0.29
N ILE A 99 -8.57 7.59 0.45
CA ILE A 99 -7.95 6.99 1.63
C ILE A 99 -7.15 8.07 2.37
N ALA A 100 -7.53 8.34 3.62
CA ALA A 100 -6.88 9.37 4.43
C ALA A 100 -5.56 8.90 5.05
N ASP A 101 -5.48 7.64 5.45
CA ASP A 101 -4.30 7.07 6.10
C ASP A 101 -3.33 6.55 5.03
N ALA A 102 -2.36 7.38 4.67
CA ALA A 102 -1.43 7.07 3.57
C ALA A 102 0.01 7.38 3.96
N ILE A 103 0.93 6.53 3.50
CA ILE A 103 2.36 6.67 3.73
C ILE A 103 3.13 6.25 2.48
N PHE A 104 4.31 6.84 2.27
CA PHE A 104 5.19 6.39 1.20
C PHE A 104 6.58 6.03 1.73
N PHE A 105 7.27 5.16 0.99
CA PHE A 105 8.60 4.71 1.37
C PHE A 105 9.61 5.00 0.26
N ASP A 106 10.71 5.63 0.65
CA ASP A 106 11.89 5.82 -0.21
C ASP A 106 12.89 4.73 0.16
N HIS A 107 13.51 4.11 -0.86
CA HIS A 107 14.51 3.04 -0.65
C HIS A 107 13.99 1.94 0.28
N VAL A 108 12.75 1.51 0.06
CA VAL A 108 12.04 0.61 0.98
C VAL A 108 12.77 -0.72 1.21
N LYS A 109 13.49 -1.23 0.21
CA LYS A 109 14.23 -2.50 0.35
C LYS A 109 15.35 -2.42 1.39
N LYS A 110 15.85 -1.23 1.67
CA LYS A 110 16.89 -1.00 2.68
C LYS A 110 16.32 -0.87 4.08
N GLN A 111 15.01 -0.86 4.22
CA GLN A 111 14.33 -0.64 5.49
C GLN A 111 13.89 -1.94 6.18
N PHE A 112 13.91 -3.07 5.48
CA PHE A 112 13.49 -4.36 6.04
C PHE A 112 14.33 -4.74 7.26
N GLY A 113 13.67 -4.90 8.42
CA GLY A 113 14.33 -5.29 9.66
C GLY A 113 15.21 -4.21 10.28
N VAL A 114 15.21 -3.00 9.77
CA VAL A 114 16.01 -1.90 10.30
C VAL A 114 15.22 -1.15 11.37
N GLU A 115 15.65 -1.28 12.62
CA GLU A 115 15.00 -0.62 13.75
C GLU A 115 14.95 0.90 13.53
N GLY A 116 13.77 1.49 13.75
CA GLY A 116 13.55 2.91 13.57
C GLY A 116 13.35 3.36 12.15
N SER A 117 13.40 2.44 11.16
CA SER A 117 13.08 2.81 9.78
C SER A 117 11.60 3.15 9.64
N LYS A 118 11.28 3.95 8.64
CA LYS A 118 9.89 4.36 8.37
C LYS A 118 8.97 3.16 8.20
N LEU A 119 9.44 2.11 7.50
CA LEU A 119 8.68 0.89 7.28
C LEU A 119 8.41 0.17 8.60
N GLU A 120 9.43 -0.04 9.44
CA GLU A 120 9.25 -0.74 10.72
C GLU A 120 8.34 0.04 11.66
N GLU A 121 8.45 1.36 11.69
CA GLU A 121 7.56 2.20 12.47
C GLU A 121 6.11 2.12 11.98
N TYR A 122 5.91 2.09 10.68
CA TYR A 122 4.58 1.92 10.09
C TYR A 122 3.97 0.58 10.52
N ILE A 123 4.74 -0.50 10.42
CA ILE A 123 4.29 -1.84 10.82
C ILE A 123 3.88 -1.85 12.29
N ALA A 124 4.63 -1.16 13.15
CA ALA A 124 4.34 -1.09 14.58
C ALA A 124 2.98 -0.40 14.87
N THR A 125 2.47 0.42 13.94
CA THR A 125 1.16 1.07 14.11
C THR A 125 0.00 0.19 13.64
N LEU A 126 0.29 -0.89 12.97
CA LEU A 126 -0.71 -1.81 12.45
C LEU A 126 -1.04 -2.88 13.52
#